data_bc0afe29167e67bf03778c989f3b9aa7
#
_entry.id   bc0afe29167e67bf03778c989f3b9aa7
#
_cell.length_a   1.000
_cell.length_b   1.000
_cell.length_c   1.000
_cell.angle_alpha   90.00
_cell.angle_beta   90.00
_cell.angle_gamma   90.00
#
_symmetry.space_group_name_H-M   'P 1'
#
loop_
_entity.id
_entity.type
_entity.pdbx_description
1 polymer ?
#
loop_
_entity_poly.entity_id
_entity_poly.type
_entity_poly.pdbx_seq_one_letter_code
_entity_poly.pdbx_strand_id
1 'polypeptide(L)'
;MKINDLTLPRDLLHEQTVCWPDQGITVMLGQNGVGKSTLLAELARRLPEAAYLPQKNDIYDDISVQAVLALGQQRATQPPSLDVVAAFDLAPLLKMAMRKLSGGQQQRVWLAFMLVQQAPILLLDEPLSALDLRYQKRLTQLLVTAQTSVIMIVHDLNYAQRVADWIWVMHEQTILVGTPTEMLNDTLLSAVFQTTIQHQVTVAGHRYFDT
;
A
#
# COMPACT_ATOMS: atom_id res chain seq x y z
N MET A 1 -12.00 11.61 1.92
CA MET A 1 -10.91 12.56 1.54
C MET A 1 -10.91 12.85 0.06
N LYS A 2 -10.30 13.96 -0.38
CA LYS A 2 -10.33 14.39 -1.78
C LYS A 2 -9.14 15.27 -2.12
N ILE A 3 -8.53 15.08 -3.31
CA ILE A 3 -7.55 15.99 -3.91
C ILE A 3 -8.05 16.40 -5.29
N ASN A 4 -8.03 17.72 -5.55
CA ASN A 4 -8.37 18.31 -6.84
C ASN A 4 -7.09 18.60 -7.63
N ASP A 5 -7.24 18.76 -8.95
CA ASP A 5 -6.21 19.24 -9.87
C ASP A 5 -4.91 18.42 -9.78
N LEU A 6 -5.07 17.11 -9.71
CA LEU A 6 -3.96 16.19 -9.66
C LEU A 6 -3.41 15.98 -11.07
N THR A 7 -2.18 16.40 -11.26
CA THR A 7 -1.44 16.27 -12.53
C THR A 7 -0.12 15.58 -12.24
N LEU A 8 0.28 14.64 -13.09
CA LEU A 8 1.56 13.95 -13.00
C LEU A 8 2.48 14.35 -14.16
N PRO A 9 3.82 14.34 -13.95
CA PRO A 9 4.78 14.64 -15.00
C PRO A 9 4.74 13.60 -16.13
N ARG A 10 5.31 13.97 -17.29
CA ARG A 10 5.41 13.11 -18.49
C ARG A 10 4.07 12.66 -19.05
N ASP A 11 3.03 13.48 -18.93
CA ASP A 11 1.68 13.18 -19.40
C ASP A 11 1.09 11.88 -18.84
N LEU A 12 1.54 11.46 -17.63
CA LEU A 12 1.03 10.26 -16.97
C LEU A 12 -0.39 10.46 -16.44
N LEU A 13 -0.78 11.70 -16.13
CA LEU A 13 -2.12 12.05 -15.66
C LEU A 13 -2.38 13.53 -15.95
N HIS A 14 -3.52 13.83 -16.56
CA HIS A 14 -4.04 15.19 -16.69
C HIS A 14 -4.93 15.55 -15.51
N GLU A 15 -5.17 16.83 -15.29
CA GLU A 15 -5.98 17.38 -14.19
C GLU A 15 -7.17 16.52 -13.81
N GLN A 16 -7.04 15.81 -12.70
CA GLN A 16 -8.11 14.96 -12.17
C GLN A 16 -8.37 15.23 -10.70
N THR A 17 -9.60 15.02 -10.33
CA THR A 17 -10.00 14.95 -8.92
C THR A 17 -10.08 13.48 -8.51
N VAL A 18 -9.34 13.12 -7.47
CA VAL A 18 -9.42 11.81 -6.87
C VAL A 18 -10.01 11.89 -5.48
N CYS A 19 -10.82 10.91 -5.13
CA CYS A 19 -11.42 10.78 -3.81
C CYS A 19 -11.22 9.36 -3.27
N TRP A 20 -11.17 9.26 -1.95
CA TRP A 20 -11.06 8.00 -1.23
C TRP A 20 -11.69 8.12 0.17
N PRO A 21 -12.04 7.02 0.83
CA PRO A 21 -12.67 7.06 2.16
C PRO A 21 -11.71 7.61 3.23
N ASP A 22 -12.27 8.22 4.27
CA ASP A 22 -11.50 8.74 5.41
C ASP A 22 -10.89 7.61 6.26
N GLN A 23 -11.45 6.41 6.16
CA GLN A 23 -10.94 5.17 6.78
C GLN A 23 -11.15 4.00 5.80
N GLY A 24 -10.31 2.98 5.94
CA GLY A 24 -10.37 1.79 5.08
C GLY A 24 -9.27 1.74 4.04
N ILE A 25 -9.32 0.74 3.19
CA ILE A 25 -8.27 0.40 2.23
C ILE A 25 -8.68 0.76 0.81
N THR A 26 -7.97 1.69 0.21
CA THR A 26 -8.00 1.97 -1.23
C THR A 26 -6.86 1.22 -1.90
N VAL A 27 -7.19 0.33 -2.84
CA VAL A 27 -6.20 -0.38 -3.62
C VAL A 27 -6.04 0.27 -4.99
N MET A 28 -4.80 0.55 -5.36
CA MET A 28 -4.46 1.09 -6.68
C MET A 28 -3.95 -0.01 -7.60
N LEU A 29 -4.62 -0.16 -8.76
CA LEU A 29 -4.34 -1.13 -9.80
C LEU A 29 -3.93 -0.44 -11.12
N GLY A 30 -3.31 -1.16 -12.02
CA GLY A 30 -2.91 -0.71 -13.35
C GLY A 30 -1.62 -1.36 -13.80
N GLN A 31 -1.30 -1.24 -15.10
CA GLN A 31 -0.10 -1.80 -15.70
C GLN A 31 1.20 -1.28 -15.06
N ASN A 32 2.29 -2.03 -15.23
CA ASN A 32 3.61 -1.55 -14.84
C ASN A 32 4.00 -0.33 -15.68
N GLY A 33 4.60 0.67 -15.05
CA GLY A 33 5.02 1.90 -15.73
C GLY A 33 3.90 2.94 -15.98
N VAL A 34 2.63 2.66 -15.67
CA VAL A 34 1.52 3.60 -15.89
C VAL A 34 1.56 4.85 -14.99
N GLY A 35 2.42 4.85 -13.95
CA GLY A 35 2.61 6.02 -13.06
C GLY A 35 2.08 5.85 -11.63
N LYS A 36 1.72 4.65 -11.19
CA LYS A 36 1.17 4.40 -9.85
C LYS A 36 2.09 4.90 -8.72
N SER A 37 3.37 4.52 -8.75
CA SER A 37 4.36 4.97 -7.76
C SER A 37 4.59 6.47 -7.80
N THR A 38 4.55 7.07 -9.01
CA THR A 38 4.64 8.53 -9.20
C THR A 38 3.44 9.24 -8.57
N LEU A 39 2.25 8.68 -8.76
CA LEU A 39 1.03 9.19 -8.14
C LEU A 39 1.12 9.12 -6.61
N LEU A 40 1.55 7.99 -6.08
CA LEU A 40 1.67 7.81 -4.63
C LEU A 40 2.70 8.79 -4.02
N ALA A 41 3.83 9.02 -4.70
CA ALA A 41 4.82 10.01 -4.30
C ALA A 41 4.28 11.45 -4.37
N GLU A 42 3.48 11.79 -5.38
CA GLU A 42 2.82 13.11 -5.49
C GLU A 42 1.78 13.31 -4.38
N LEU A 43 1.02 12.27 -4.03
CA LEU A 43 0.11 12.31 -2.88
C LEU A 43 0.88 12.56 -1.58
N ALA A 44 2.00 11.86 -1.37
CA ALA A 44 2.86 12.08 -0.20
C ALA A 44 3.39 13.51 -0.11
N ARG A 45 3.71 14.12 -1.25
CA ARG A 45 4.15 15.53 -1.31
C ARG A 45 3.04 16.52 -0.95
N ARG A 46 1.78 16.22 -1.34
CA ARG A 46 0.61 17.08 -1.09
C ARG A 46 -0.04 16.86 0.28
N LEU A 47 0.23 15.74 0.91
CA LEU A 47 -0.35 15.31 2.19
C LEU A 47 0.77 15.14 3.23
N PRO A 48 1.26 16.22 3.83
CA PRO A 48 2.39 16.16 4.78
C PRO A 48 2.07 15.34 6.04
N GLU A 49 0.80 15.11 6.34
CA GLU A 49 0.33 14.24 7.42
C GLU A 49 0.36 12.76 7.06
N ALA A 50 0.55 12.41 5.79
CA ALA A 50 0.62 11.02 5.36
C ALA A 50 2.00 10.40 5.65
N ALA A 51 1.99 9.15 6.07
CA ALA A 51 3.20 8.33 6.08
C ALA A 51 3.32 7.59 4.74
N TYR A 52 4.49 7.67 4.10
CA TYR A 52 4.74 7.09 2.79
C TYR A 52 5.85 6.03 2.83
N LEU A 53 5.53 4.84 2.33
CA LEU A 53 6.47 3.75 2.10
C LEU A 53 6.68 3.58 0.60
N PRO A 54 7.81 4.01 0.03
CA PRO A 54 8.14 3.76 -1.36
C PRO A 54 8.52 2.29 -1.60
N GLN A 55 8.45 1.83 -2.85
CA GLN A 55 8.83 0.47 -3.25
C GLN A 55 10.28 0.12 -2.88
N LYS A 56 11.18 1.11 -2.99
CA LYS A 56 12.58 0.99 -2.57
C LYS A 56 12.89 2.03 -1.51
N ASN A 57 13.47 1.59 -0.42
CA ASN A 57 13.93 2.46 0.64
C ASN A 57 15.45 2.46 0.67
N ASP A 58 16.03 3.66 0.68
CA ASP A 58 17.47 3.79 0.89
C ASP A 58 17.83 3.36 2.31
N ILE A 59 18.85 2.52 2.40
CA ILE A 59 19.35 2.03 3.69
C ILE A 59 20.57 2.86 4.04
N TYR A 60 20.43 3.74 5.00
CA TYR A 60 21.56 4.47 5.58
C TYR A 60 22.37 3.53 6.46
N ASP A 61 23.67 3.41 6.18
CA ASP A 61 24.55 2.27 6.44
C ASP A 61 24.54 1.65 7.83
N ASP A 62 24.58 2.41 8.90
CA ASP A 62 24.79 1.86 10.26
C ASP A 62 23.65 2.10 11.25
N ILE A 63 22.49 2.54 10.77
CA ILE A 63 21.34 2.74 11.64
C ILE A 63 20.78 1.39 12.14
N SER A 64 20.59 1.26 13.46
CA SER A 64 19.97 0.06 14.03
C SER A 64 18.45 0.04 13.85
N VAL A 65 17.85 -1.14 13.84
CA VAL A 65 16.38 -1.31 13.82
C VAL A 65 15.70 -0.49 14.91
N GLN A 66 16.22 -0.54 16.13
CA GLN A 66 15.70 0.24 17.27
C GLN A 66 15.70 1.74 16.97
N ALA A 67 16.79 2.26 16.37
CA ALA A 67 16.87 3.68 16.03
C ALA A 67 15.89 4.07 14.92
N VAL A 68 15.67 3.20 13.91
CA VAL A 68 14.65 3.41 12.86
C VAL A 68 13.26 3.51 13.49
N LEU A 69 12.90 2.58 14.37
CA LEU A 69 11.60 2.61 15.04
C LEU A 69 11.43 3.85 15.92
N ALA A 70 12.49 4.27 16.64
CA ALA A 70 12.47 5.48 17.46
C ALA A 70 12.24 6.75 16.61
N LEU A 71 12.83 6.85 15.41
CA LEU A 71 12.56 7.94 14.46
C LEU A 71 11.11 7.96 14.00
N GLY A 72 10.50 6.79 13.78
CA GLY A 72 9.07 6.71 13.47
C GLY A 72 8.19 7.20 14.64
N GLN A 73 8.52 6.81 15.86
CA GLN A 73 7.80 7.23 17.06
C GLN A 73 7.86 8.76 17.30
N GLN A 74 8.96 9.42 16.94
CA GLN A 74 9.06 10.89 17.06
C GLN A 74 8.05 11.64 16.19
N ARG A 75 7.52 11.02 15.15
CA ARG A 75 6.49 11.58 14.27
C ARG A 75 5.07 11.27 14.76
N ALA A 76 4.92 10.36 15.71
CA ALA A 76 3.62 9.97 16.23
C ALA A 76 3.03 11.06 17.12
N THR A 77 1.77 11.40 16.88
CA THR A 77 1.01 12.37 17.69
C THR A 77 0.38 11.73 18.94
N GLN A 78 0.36 10.39 19.03
CA GLN A 78 -0.23 9.60 20.10
C GLN A 78 0.71 8.45 20.50
N PRO A 79 0.60 7.93 21.74
CA PRO A 79 1.33 6.73 22.14
C PRO A 79 0.96 5.55 21.21
N PRO A 80 1.92 4.69 20.84
CA PRO A 80 1.65 3.57 19.94
C PRO A 80 0.61 2.63 20.57
N SER A 81 -0.49 2.41 19.87
CA SER A 81 -1.55 1.47 20.26
C SER A 81 -1.21 0.02 19.92
N LEU A 82 -0.17 -0.19 19.08
CA LEU A 82 0.25 -1.47 18.56
C LEU A 82 1.70 -1.78 18.94
N ASP A 83 1.93 -2.95 19.51
CA ASP A 83 3.30 -3.48 19.66
C ASP A 83 3.80 -4.01 18.31
N VAL A 84 4.35 -3.11 17.50
CA VAL A 84 4.90 -3.44 16.17
C VAL A 84 6.11 -4.38 16.27
N VAL A 85 6.85 -4.35 17.38
CA VAL A 85 8.00 -5.25 17.61
C VAL A 85 7.52 -6.69 17.70
N ALA A 86 6.48 -6.95 18.48
CA ALA A 86 5.85 -8.26 18.55
C ALA A 86 5.11 -8.59 17.23
N ALA A 87 4.42 -7.61 16.62
CA ALA A 87 3.67 -7.80 15.40
C ALA A 87 4.53 -8.29 14.23
N PHE A 88 5.76 -7.84 14.11
CA PHE A 88 6.67 -8.20 13.01
C PHE A 88 7.88 -9.05 13.46
N ASP A 89 7.85 -9.61 14.67
CA ASP A 89 8.91 -10.44 15.24
C ASP A 89 10.29 -9.75 15.16
N LEU A 90 10.36 -8.48 15.57
CA LEU A 90 11.56 -7.64 15.46
C LEU A 90 12.48 -7.70 16.68
N ALA A 91 12.04 -8.27 17.80
CA ALA A 91 12.80 -8.30 19.05
C ALA A 91 14.26 -8.78 18.87
N PRO A 92 14.55 -9.88 18.15
CA PRO A 92 15.94 -10.32 17.93
C PRO A 92 16.74 -9.43 16.99
N LEU A 93 16.09 -8.53 16.25
CA LEU A 93 16.70 -7.67 15.23
C LEU A 93 17.02 -6.26 15.75
N LEU A 94 16.48 -5.83 16.89
CA LEU A 94 16.51 -4.44 17.36
C LEU A 94 17.90 -3.81 17.39
N LYS A 95 18.92 -4.57 17.75
CA LYS A 95 20.33 -4.10 17.84
C LYS A 95 21.10 -4.28 16.52
N MET A 96 20.51 -4.88 15.51
CA MET A 96 21.17 -5.10 14.22
C MET A 96 21.09 -3.83 13.36
N ALA A 97 22.16 -3.57 12.58
CA ALA A 97 22.15 -2.53 11.56
C ALA A 97 21.22 -2.96 10.40
N MET A 98 20.47 -2.01 9.85
CA MET A 98 19.54 -2.26 8.74
C MET A 98 20.18 -2.98 7.55
N ARG A 99 21.42 -2.62 7.18
CA ARG A 99 22.18 -3.23 6.07
C ARG A 99 22.49 -4.73 6.26
N LYS A 100 22.42 -5.24 7.50
CA LYS A 100 22.68 -6.66 7.81
C LYS A 100 21.43 -7.53 7.72
N LEU A 101 20.28 -6.93 7.50
CA LEU A 101 19.00 -7.62 7.40
C LEU A 101 18.77 -8.16 6.00
N SER A 102 18.07 -9.31 5.89
CA SER A 102 17.51 -9.75 4.62
C SER A 102 16.43 -8.79 4.10
N GLY A 103 16.11 -8.81 2.80
CA GLY A 103 15.08 -7.96 2.21
C GLY A 103 13.74 -8.06 2.93
N GLY A 104 13.27 -9.27 3.25
CA GLY A 104 12.03 -9.46 4.01
C GLY A 104 12.10 -8.96 5.45
N GLN A 105 13.28 -9.03 6.11
CA GLN A 105 13.49 -8.43 7.42
C GLN A 105 13.46 -6.90 7.36
N GLN A 106 14.11 -6.31 6.36
CA GLN A 106 14.07 -4.87 6.12
C GLN A 106 12.64 -4.40 5.87
N GLN A 107 11.89 -5.11 5.03
CA GLN A 107 10.49 -4.78 4.74
C GLN A 107 9.63 -4.78 6.01
N ARG A 108 9.81 -5.77 6.89
CA ARG A 108 9.11 -5.81 8.18
C ARG A 108 9.44 -4.60 9.07
N VAL A 109 10.70 -4.17 9.09
CA VAL A 109 11.12 -2.98 9.85
C VAL A 109 10.50 -1.71 9.26
N TRP A 110 10.48 -1.56 7.93
CA TRP A 110 9.88 -0.40 7.28
C TRP A 110 8.37 -0.32 7.51
N LEU A 111 7.68 -1.45 7.45
CA LEU A 111 6.24 -1.51 7.78
C LEU A 111 5.98 -1.16 9.26
N ALA A 112 6.80 -1.68 10.17
CA ALA A 112 6.72 -1.29 11.57
C ALA A 112 6.98 0.21 11.76
N PHE A 113 7.99 0.78 11.09
CA PHE A 113 8.29 2.21 11.07
C PHE A 113 7.10 3.05 10.59
N MET A 114 6.36 2.57 9.57
CA MET A 114 5.15 3.25 9.09
C MET A 114 4.03 3.25 10.14
N LEU A 115 3.78 2.08 10.73
CA LEU A 115 2.67 1.90 11.67
C LEU A 115 2.90 2.61 13.01
N VAL A 116 4.13 2.74 13.49
CA VAL A 116 4.41 3.49 14.74
C VAL A 116 4.16 4.98 14.62
N GLN A 117 4.14 5.54 13.41
CA GLN A 117 3.88 6.96 13.17
C GLN A 117 2.43 7.34 13.46
N GLN A 118 1.51 6.38 13.44
CA GLN A 118 0.06 6.61 13.61
C GLN A 118 -0.48 7.73 12.73
N ALA A 119 0.04 7.80 11.52
CA ALA A 119 -0.39 8.79 10.54
C ALA A 119 -1.86 8.54 10.14
N PRO A 120 -2.66 9.59 9.91
CA PRO A 120 -4.05 9.45 9.48
C PRO A 120 -4.18 8.85 8.08
N ILE A 121 -3.11 8.90 7.29
CA ILE A 121 -3.06 8.34 5.94
C ILE A 121 -1.78 7.53 5.79
N LEU A 122 -1.91 6.29 5.30
CA LEU A 122 -0.79 5.42 4.92
C LEU A 122 -0.75 5.28 3.40
N LEU A 123 0.37 5.62 2.79
CA LEU A 123 0.64 5.46 1.36
C LEU A 123 1.69 4.36 1.20
N LEU A 124 1.30 3.21 0.62
CA LEU A 124 2.13 2.01 0.60
C LEU A 124 2.37 1.53 -0.85
N ASP A 125 3.61 1.59 -1.29
CA ASP A 125 4.00 1.13 -2.62
C ASP A 125 4.47 -0.32 -2.57
N GLU A 126 3.67 -1.25 -3.07
CA GLU A 126 3.89 -2.71 -3.07
C GLU A 126 4.33 -3.28 -1.71
N PRO A 127 3.60 -3.03 -0.62
CA PRO A 127 4.04 -3.39 0.73
C PRO A 127 4.20 -4.89 0.96
N LEU A 128 3.62 -5.73 0.09
CA LEU A 128 3.60 -7.18 0.23
C LEU A 128 4.74 -7.90 -0.49
N SER A 129 5.44 -7.23 -1.43
CA SER A 129 6.33 -7.87 -2.41
C SER A 129 7.49 -8.67 -1.81
N ALA A 130 8.04 -8.24 -0.68
CA ALA A 130 9.17 -8.91 -0.01
C ALA A 130 8.77 -9.69 1.26
N LEU A 131 7.47 -9.83 1.53
CA LEU A 131 6.95 -10.52 2.71
C LEU A 131 6.56 -11.96 2.40
N ASP A 132 6.87 -12.86 3.31
CA ASP A 132 6.26 -14.19 3.29
C ASP A 132 4.77 -14.14 3.67
N LEU A 133 4.04 -15.19 3.36
CA LEU A 133 2.60 -15.28 3.52
C LEU A 133 2.12 -15.01 4.97
N ARG A 134 2.91 -15.36 5.98
CA ARG A 134 2.59 -15.12 7.39
C ARG A 134 2.52 -13.63 7.69
N TYR A 135 3.53 -12.87 7.25
CA TYR A 135 3.57 -11.42 7.47
C TYR A 135 2.62 -10.65 6.55
N GLN A 136 2.37 -11.15 5.33
CA GLN A 136 1.31 -10.58 4.47
C GLN A 136 -0.05 -10.65 5.16
N LYS A 137 -0.43 -11.80 5.72
CA LYS A 137 -1.67 -11.97 6.47
C LYS A 137 -1.72 -11.05 7.70
N ARG A 138 -0.60 -10.94 8.42
CA ARG A 138 -0.52 -10.10 9.61
C ARG A 138 -0.66 -8.61 9.28
N LEU A 139 0.06 -8.14 8.28
CA LEU A 139 -0.08 -6.77 7.78
C LEU A 139 -1.53 -6.48 7.37
N THR A 140 -2.13 -7.37 6.58
CA THR A 140 -3.54 -7.23 6.15
C THR A 140 -4.48 -7.07 7.34
N GLN A 141 -4.35 -7.91 8.36
CA GLN A 141 -5.17 -7.81 9.58
C GLN A 141 -5.00 -6.46 10.28
N LEU A 142 -3.75 -5.98 10.39
CA LEU A 142 -3.44 -4.69 10.99
C LEU A 142 -4.06 -3.53 10.19
N LEU A 143 -3.96 -3.56 8.86
CA LEU A 143 -4.51 -2.50 8.00
C LEU A 143 -6.05 -2.49 8.02
N VAL A 144 -6.70 -3.66 8.00
CA VAL A 144 -8.17 -3.77 8.06
C VAL A 144 -8.72 -3.28 9.40
N THR A 145 -7.98 -3.48 10.50
CA THR A 145 -8.43 -3.03 11.83
C THR A 145 -7.99 -1.62 12.18
N ALA A 146 -7.09 -1.02 11.38
CA ALA A 146 -6.64 0.34 11.60
C ALA A 146 -7.75 1.34 11.29
N GLN A 147 -7.95 2.31 12.19
CA GLN A 147 -8.86 3.44 11.96
C GLN A 147 -8.13 4.56 11.19
N THR A 148 -7.54 4.20 10.06
CA THR A 148 -6.76 5.09 9.22
C THR A 148 -7.12 4.88 7.74
N SER A 149 -6.85 5.86 6.92
CA SER A 149 -6.98 5.75 5.48
C SER A 149 -5.72 5.11 4.90
N VAL A 150 -5.87 4.04 4.13
CA VAL A 150 -4.75 3.36 3.47
C VAL A 150 -4.93 3.47 1.96
N ILE A 151 -3.89 3.93 1.25
CA ILE A 151 -3.82 3.82 -0.21
C ILE A 151 -2.61 2.95 -0.52
N MET A 152 -2.82 1.81 -1.18
CA MET A 152 -1.76 0.85 -1.46
C MET A 152 -1.78 0.36 -2.89
N ILE A 153 -0.57 0.21 -3.46
CA ILE A 153 -0.38 -0.43 -4.75
C ILE A 153 -0.22 -1.93 -4.53
N VAL A 154 -1.00 -2.73 -5.25
CA VAL A 154 -0.84 -4.19 -5.30
C VAL A 154 -1.00 -4.70 -6.73
N HIS A 155 -0.47 -5.89 -7.01
CA HIS A 155 -0.60 -6.55 -8.32
C HIS A 155 -1.58 -7.74 -8.31
N ASP A 156 -1.87 -8.29 -7.16
CA ASP A 156 -2.77 -9.44 -7.00
C ASP A 156 -4.22 -8.97 -6.94
N LEU A 157 -4.99 -9.26 -8.01
CA LEU A 157 -6.42 -8.93 -8.12
C LEU A 157 -7.26 -9.64 -7.06
N ASN A 158 -6.89 -10.88 -6.72
CA ASN A 158 -7.59 -11.65 -5.69
C ASN A 158 -7.35 -11.08 -4.30
N TYR A 159 -6.15 -10.55 -4.06
CA TYR A 159 -5.87 -9.81 -2.85
C TYR A 159 -6.67 -8.50 -2.82
N ALA A 160 -6.65 -7.72 -3.90
CA ALA A 160 -7.42 -6.48 -4.02
C ALA A 160 -8.92 -6.72 -3.74
N GLN A 161 -9.52 -7.73 -4.37
CA GLN A 161 -10.93 -8.10 -4.17
C GLN A 161 -11.27 -8.42 -2.71
N ARG A 162 -10.32 -9.01 -1.98
CA ARG A 162 -10.54 -9.45 -0.60
C ARG A 162 -10.42 -8.35 0.44
N VAL A 163 -9.61 -7.32 0.18
CA VAL A 163 -9.23 -6.34 1.21
C VAL A 163 -9.68 -4.91 0.93
N ALA A 164 -9.98 -4.57 -0.33
CA ALA A 164 -10.27 -3.20 -0.69
C ALA A 164 -11.70 -2.78 -0.33
N ASP A 165 -11.82 -1.62 0.29
CA ASP A 165 -13.08 -0.89 0.40
C ASP A 165 -13.32 -0.03 -0.83
N TRP A 166 -12.24 0.41 -1.49
CA TRP A 166 -12.23 1.28 -2.66
C TRP A 166 -11.13 0.89 -3.63
N ILE A 167 -11.38 1.03 -4.94
CA ILE A 167 -10.41 0.70 -5.98
C ILE A 167 -10.13 1.94 -6.85
N TRP A 168 -8.88 2.19 -7.10
CA TRP A 168 -8.41 3.06 -8.16
C TRP A 168 -7.78 2.23 -9.27
N VAL A 169 -8.23 2.43 -10.50
CA VAL A 169 -7.63 1.79 -11.68
C VAL A 169 -6.99 2.89 -12.53
N MET A 170 -5.67 2.87 -12.61
CA MET A 170 -4.92 3.81 -13.42
C MET A 170 -4.73 3.26 -14.83
N HIS A 171 -5.29 3.96 -15.83
CA HIS A 171 -5.29 3.55 -17.23
C HIS A 171 -5.38 4.77 -18.15
N GLU A 172 -4.59 4.79 -19.23
CA GLU A 172 -4.63 5.83 -20.30
C GLU A 172 -4.72 7.26 -19.76
N GLN A 173 -3.79 7.63 -18.86
CA GLN A 173 -3.72 8.99 -18.26
C GLN A 173 -4.94 9.37 -17.39
N THR A 174 -5.75 8.40 -17.01
CA THR A 174 -6.90 8.60 -16.14
C THR A 174 -6.87 7.67 -14.92
N ILE A 175 -7.61 8.05 -13.89
CA ILE A 175 -7.86 7.21 -12.72
C ILE A 175 -9.35 6.97 -12.66
N LEU A 176 -9.76 5.73 -12.87
CA LEU A 176 -11.12 5.28 -12.61
C LEU A 176 -11.24 4.92 -11.13
N VAL A 177 -12.31 5.36 -10.50
CA VAL A 177 -12.50 5.29 -9.05
C VAL A 177 -13.85 4.69 -8.76
N GLY A 178 -13.90 3.69 -7.87
CA GLY A 178 -15.17 3.06 -7.50
C GLY A 178 -15.01 1.96 -6.45
N THR A 179 -16.12 1.28 -6.19
CA THR A 179 -16.16 0.11 -5.32
C THR A 179 -15.48 -1.09 -5.99
N PRO A 180 -15.06 -2.12 -5.23
CA PRO A 180 -14.53 -3.35 -5.81
C PRO A 180 -15.48 -3.99 -6.83
N THR A 181 -16.78 -3.95 -6.59
CA THR A 181 -17.79 -4.53 -7.52
C THR A 181 -17.83 -3.80 -8.87
N GLU A 182 -17.63 -2.47 -8.86
CA GLU A 182 -17.63 -1.66 -10.07
C GLU A 182 -16.31 -1.78 -10.84
N MET A 183 -15.18 -1.78 -10.15
CA MET A 183 -13.85 -1.70 -10.75
C MET A 183 -13.24 -3.06 -11.08
N LEU A 184 -13.56 -4.11 -10.34
CA LEU A 184 -13.02 -5.46 -10.56
C LEU A 184 -13.95 -6.27 -11.49
N ASN A 185 -14.16 -5.80 -12.72
CA ASN A 185 -14.92 -6.51 -13.74
C ASN A 185 -14.02 -6.95 -14.91
N ASP A 186 -14.36 -8.06 -15.53
CA ASP A 186 -13.57 -8.74 -16.56
C ASP A 186 -13.23 -7.82 -17.75
N THR A 187 -14.20 -7.02 -18.20
CA THR A 187 -14.05 -6.15 -19.36
C THR A 187 -13.03 -5.05 -19.08
N LEU A 188 -13.18 -4.32 -17.97
CA LEU A 188 -12.28 -3.25 -17.58
C LEU A 188 -10.86 -3.80 -17.33
N LEU A 189 -10.74 -4.86 -16.54
CA LEU A 189 -9.43 -5.41 -16.21
C LEU A 189 -8.73 -5.99 -17.43
N SER A 190 -9.44 -6.67 -18.33
CA SER A 190 -8.86 -7.15 -19.58
C SER A 190 -8.35 -6.02 -20.47
N ALA A 191 -9.08 -4.91 -20.55
CA ALA A 191 -8.64 -3.71 -21.28
C ALA A 191 -7.40 -3.08 -20.60
N VAL A 192 -7.44 -2.90 -19.28
CA VAL A 192 -6.34 -2.29 -18.50
C VAL A 192 -5.06 -3.10 -18.61
N PHE A 193 -5.13 -4.42 -18.42
CA PHE A 193 -3.95 -5.29 -18.39
C PHE A 193 -3.56 -5.86 -19.76
N GLN A 194 -4.35 -5.57 -20.81
CA GLN A 194 -4.13 -6.05 -22.19
C GLN A 194 -3.97 -7.57 -22.28
N THR A 195 -4.73 -8.28 -21.46
CA THR A 195 -4.80 -9.76 -21.40
C THR A 195 -6.20 -10.18 -21.02
N THR A 196 -6.60 -11.39 -21.38
CA THR A 196 -7.90 -11.92 -20.98
C THR A 196 -7.90 -12.19 -19.47
N ILE A 197 -8.75 -11.50 -18.75
CA ILE A 197 -8.98 -11.71 -17.32
C ILE A 197 -10.43 -12.14 -17.14
N GLN A 198 -10.66 -13.23 -16.42
CA GLN A 198 -11.99 -13.77 -16.19
C GLN A 198 -12.21 -14.14 -14.73
N HIS A 199 -13.40 -13.84 -14.25
CA HIS A 199 -13.85 -14.36 -12.99
C HIS A 199 -14.14 -15.86 -13.10
N GLN A 200 -13.59 -16.61 -12.16
CA GLN A 200 -13.97 -17.98 -11.89
C GLN A 200 -14.76 -18.07 -10.58
N VAL A 201 -15.61 -19.08 -10.45
CA VAL A 201 -16.37 -19.32 -9.23
C VAL A 201 -16.01 -20.70 -8.72
N THR A 202 -15.54 -20.77 -7.48
CA THR A 202 -15.28 -22.06 -6.82
C THR A 202 -16.60 -22.81 -6.56
N VAL A 203 -16.51 -24.12 -6.31
CA VAL A 203 -17.67 -24.94 -5.90
C VAL A 203 -18.37 -24.38 -4.65
N ALA A 204 -17.62 -23.67 -3.79
CA ALA A 204 -18.16 -23.01 -2.59
C ALA A 204 -18.74 -21.60 -2.88
N GLY A 205 -18.82 -21.16 -4.15
CA GLY A 205 -19.37 -19.86 -4.53
C GLY A 205 -18.42 -18.66 -4.37
N HIS A 206 -17.16 -18.88 -4.04
CA HIS A 206 -16.18 -17.79 -3.96
C HIS A 206 -15.69 -17.40 -5.36
N ARG A 207 -15.74 -16.11 -5.67
CA ARG A 207 -15.18 -15.55 -6.91
C ARG A 207 -13.68 -15.35 -6.76
N TYR A 208 -12.93 -15.65 -7.82
CA TYR A 208 -11.51 -15.34 -7.94
C TYR A 208 -11.18 -15.04 -9.40
N PHE A 209 -10.07 -14.29 -9.60
CA PHE A 209 -9.54 -14.04 -10.94
C PHE A 209 -8.55 -15.14 -11.32
N ASP A 210 -8.74 -15.68 -12.49
CA ASP A 210 -7.76 -16.51 -13.19
C ASP A 210 -6.96 -15.57 -14.12
N THR A 211 -5.63 -15.45 -13.90
CA THR A 211 -4.74 -14.50 -14.58
C THR A 211 -3.53 -15.18 -15.18
#